data_775493f6bff1c0ebced737fc71fd4c7b
#
_entry.id   775493f6bff1c0ebced737fc71fd4c7b
#
_cell.length_a   1.000
_cell.length_b   1.000
_cell.length_c   1.000
_cell.angle_alpha   90.00
_cell.angle_beta   90.00
_cell.angle_gamma   90.00
#
_symmetry.space_group_name_H-M   'P 1'
#
loop_
_entity.id
_entity.type
_entity.pdbx_description
1 polymer ?
#
loop_
_entity_poly.entity_id
_entity_poly.type
_entity_poly.pdbx_seq_one_letter_code
_entity_poly.pdbx_strand_id
1 'polypeptide(L)'
;MFDDKNYNQKMDKTFDVFTKELSSLRTGRANSNMLDLIKVDVYGQKMPINQIGSISTPEARMINIQVWDQNNVPLIDSAIRKSDLGLNPQIDGQLIRLPIPDLSEERRNEIKKMIKTIGEKCKISIRNIRREANDSLKNLLKNKEISEDEEKKFQKVVQTYTDEHINKIDDKVSTKEKEIMTI
;
A
#
# COMPACT_ATOMS: atom_id res chain seq x y z
N MET A 1 -6.28 -18.45 28.09
CA MET A 1 -6.41 -16.98 28.30
C MET A 1 -6.56 -16.31 26.95
N PHE A 2 -7.58 -15.48 26.76
CA PHE A 2 -7.81 -14.79 25.49
C PHE A 2 -6.72 -13.73 25.22
N ASP A 3 -6.10 -13.76 24.04
CA ASP A 3 -5.05 -12.83 23.64
C ASP A 3 -5.61 -11.79 22.65
N ASP A 4 -6.20 -10.72 23.19
CA ASP A 4 -6.76 -9.60 22.43
C ASP A 4 -5.69 -8.86 21.62
N LYS A 5 -4.44 -8.81 22.12
CA LYS A 5 -3.31 -8.17 21.43
C LYS A 5 -2.95 -8.86 20.12
N ASN A 6 -3.05 -10.19 20.07
CA ASN A 6 -2.82 -10.95 18.84
C ASN A 6 -3.82 -10.59 17.76
N TYR A 7 -5.11 -10.41 18.11
CA TYR A 7 -6.13 -9.98 17.15
C TYR A 7 -5.91 -8.54 16.68
N ASN A 8 -5.48 -7.64 17.57
CA ASN A 8 -5.10 -6.29 17.17
C ASN A 8 -3.92 -6.31 16.19
N GLN A 9 -2.88 -7.11 16.45
CA GLN A 9 -1.74 -7.27 15.52
C GLN A 9 -2.14 -7.86 14.16
N LYS A 10 -3.12 -8.78 14.12
CA LYS A 10 -3.66 -9.30 12.86
C LYS A 10 -4.36 -8.18 12.07
N MET A 11 -5.09 -7.29 12.76
CA MET A 11 -5.72 -6.13 12.14
C MET A 11 -4.69 -5.11 11.64
N ASP A 12 -3.63 -4.83 12.42
CA ASP A 12 -2.51 -3.98 12.01
C ASP A 12 -1.82 -4.51 10.75
N LYS A 13 -1.49 -5.79 10.70
CA LYS A 13 -0.90 -6.43 9.50
C LYS A 13 -1.80 -6.30 8.27
N THR A 14 -3.12 -6.46 8.46
CA THR A 14 -4.09 -6.30 7.38
C THR A 14 -4.12 -4.86 6.88
N PHE A 15 -4.05 -3.89 7.78
CA PHE A 15 -3.96 -2.47 7.45
C PHE A 15 -2.64 -2.11 6.75
N ASP A 16 -1.52 -2.72 7.14
CA ASP A 16 -0.22 -2.52 6.49
C ASP A 16 -0.24 -3.02 5.03
N VAL A 17 -0.81 -4.20 4.79
CA VAL A 17 -1.00 -4.74 3.42
C VAL A 17 -1.85 -3.79 2.59
N PHE A 18 -2.97 -3.33 3.14
CA PHE A 18 -3.85 -2.35 2.50
C PHE A 18 -3.10 -1.04 2.15
N THR A 19 -2.30 -0.53 3.08
CA THR A 19 -1.52 0.70 2.86
C THR A 19 -0.49 0.53 1.74
N LYS A 20 0.16 -0.62 1.67
CA LYS A 20 1.08 -0.96 0.57
C LYS A 20 0.35 -1.04 -0.77
N GLU A 21 -0.81 -1.71 -0.80
CA GLU A 21 -1.63 -1.83 -2.00
C GLU A 21 -2.13 -0.46 -2.50
N LEU A 22 -2.57 0.42 -1.60
CA LEU A 22 -2.91 1.81 -1.95
C LEU A 22 -1.72 2.61 -2.47
N SER A 23 -0.53 2.40 -1.91
CA SER A 23 0.68 3.11 -2.33
C SER A 23 1.16 2.69 -3.71
N SER A 24 0.88 1.45 -4.12
CA SER A 24 1.21 0.94 -5.46
C SER A 24 0.30 1.49 -6.55
N LEU A 25 -0.86 2.06 -6.19
CA LEU A 25 -1.77 2.65 -7.17
C LEU A 25 -1.19 3.94 -7.76
N ARG A 26 -1.22 4.01 -9.08
CA ARG A 26 -0.75 5.15 -9.86
C ARG A 26 -1.76 6.30 -9.76
N THR A 27 -1.45 7.30 -8.94
CA THR A 27 -2.35 8.44 -8.64
C THR A 27 -2.02 9.71 -9.41
N GLY A 28 -1.13 9.65 -10.42
CA GLY A 28 -0.69 10.84 -11.17
C GLY A 28 0.34 11.71 -10.44
N ARG A 29 0.66 11.40 -9.18
CA ARG A 29 1.79 12.03 -8.47
C ARG A 29 3.03 11.16 -8.52
N ALA A 30 4.18 11.81 -8.62
CA ALA A 30 5.48 11.17 -8.48
C ALA A 30 5.62 10.58 -7.07
N ASN A 31 5.87 9.28 -7.01
CA ASN A 31 6.17 8.57 -5.76
C ASN A 31 7.34 7.62 -6.03
N SER A 32 8.39 7.72 -5.23
CA SER A 32 9.55 6.83 -5.31
C SER A 32 9.18 5.36 -5.24
N ASN A 33 8.16 5.01 -4.44
CA ASN A 33 7.68 3.64 -4.28
C ASN A 33 7.12 3.01 -5.57
N MET A 34 6.79 3.82 -6.59
CA MET A 34 6.35 3.31 -7.89
C MET A 34 7.46 2.51 -8.60
N LEU A 35 8.72 2.80 -8.28
CA LEU A 35 9.89 2.17 -8.88
C LEU A 35 10.37 0.94 -8.08
N ASP A 36 9.88 0.71 -6.87
CA ASP A 36 10.30 -0.41 -6.01
C ASP A 36 9.96 -1.79 -6.61
N LEU A 37 8.95 -1.84 -7.48
CA LEU A 37 8.55 -3.06 -8.18
C LEU A 37 9.41 -3.38 -9.40
N ILE A 38 10.19 -2.40 -9.89
CA ILE A 38 11.02 -2.57 -11.07
C ILE A 38 12.36 -3.16 -10.64
N LYS A 39 12.66 -4.34 -11.16
CA LYS A 39 13.95 -5.00 -11.00
C LYS A 39 14.76 -4.86 -12.27
N VAL A 40 15.96 -4.36 -12.14
CA VAL A 40 16.94 -4.20 -13.23
C VAL A 40 17.94 -5.34 -13.15
N ASP A 41 18.24 -5.96 -14.29
CA ASP A 41 19.28 -6.97 -14.36
C ASP A 41 20.63 -6.28 -14.50
N VAL A 42 21.42 -6.29 -13.44
CA VAL A 42 22.75 -5.69 -13.38
C VAL A 42 23.74 -6.78 -13.01
N TYR A 43 24.70 -7.01 -13.89
CA TYR A 43 25.73 -8.06 -13.72
C TYR A 43 25.15 -9.48 -13.46
N GLY A 44 23.99 -9.81 -14.06
CA GLY A 44 23.32 -11.10 -13.90
C GLY A 44 22.52 -11.25 -12.61
N GLN A 45 22.33 -10.16 -11.86
CA GLN A 45 21.49 -10.14 -10.66
C GLN A 45 20.36 -9.12 -10.81
N LYS A 46 19.16 -9.52 -10.40
CA LYS A 46 17.99 -8.62 -10.38
C LYS A 46 18.02 -7.73 -9.14
N MET A 47 18.37 -6.47 -9.34
CA MET A 47 18.47 -5.48 -8.28
C MET A 47 17.34 -4.43 -8.39
N PRO A 48 16.77 -3.96 -7.30
CA PRO A 48 15.83 -2.83 -7.32
C PRO A 48 16.59 -1.52 -7.64
N ILE A 49 15.90 -0.56 -8.25
CA ILE A 49 16.51 0.70 -8.72
C ILE A 49 17.18 1.49 -7.57
N ASN A 50 16.61 1.43 -6.36
CA ASN A 50 17.15 2.11 -5.17
C ASN A 50 18.53 1.61 -4.73
N GLN A 51 18.97 0.44 -5.22
CA GLN A 51 20.32 -0.12 -5.00
C GLN A 51 21.34 0.23 -6.11
N ILE A 52 20.88 0.90 -7.17
CA ILE A 52 21.71 1.23 -8.33
C ILE A 52 21.78 2.75 -8.55
N GLY A 53 20.90 3.49 -7.91
CA GLY A 53 20.82 4.94 -8.01
C GLY A 53 20.01 5.56 -6.88
N SER A 54 20.10 6.87 -6.75
CA SER A 54 19.31 7.67 -5.82
C SER A 54 18.03 8.16 -6.51
N ILE A 55 16.89 7.92 -5.90
CA ILE A 55 15.57 8.34 -6.41
C ILE A 55 15.14 9.60 -5.65
N SER A 56 14.75 10.63 -6.40
CA SER A 56 14.21 11.87 -5.87
C SER A 56 12.98 12.32 -6.64
N THR A 57 12.10 13.06 -6.00
CA THR A 57 10.87 13.63 -6.58
C THR A 57 10.92 15.16 -6.43
N PRO A 58 11.66 15.88 -7.32
CA PRO A 58 11.81 17.32 -7.20
C PRO A 58 10.48 18.06 -7.40
N GLU A 59 9.57 17.49 -8.18
CA GLU A 59 8.26 18.04 -8.50
C GLU A 59 7.17 16.97 -8.34
N ALA A 60 5.92 17.44 -8.22
CA ALA A 60 4.77 16.56 -8.02
C ALA A 60 4.57 15.50 -9.13
N ARG A 61 5.15 15.72 -10.32
CA ARG A 61 5.02 14.88 -11.52
C ARG A 61 6.34 14.48 -12.14
N MET A 62 7.43 14.61 -11.43
CA MET A 62 8.76 14.28 -11.92
C MET A 62 9.47 13.36 -10.94
N ILE A 63 9.93 12.22 -11.42
CA ILE A 63 10.86 11.37 -10.67
C ILE A 63 12.23 11.50 -11.34
N ASN A 64 13.23 11.78 -10.55
CA ASN A 64 14.61 11.77 -10.97
C ASN A 64 15.33 10.58 -10.37
N ILE A 65 16.06 9.85 -11.22
CA ILE A 65 16.95 8.76 -10.80
C ILE A 65 18.37 9.17 -11.14
N GLN A 66 19.18 9.43 -10.11
CA GLN A 66 20.60 9.66 -10.27
C GLN A 66 21.32 8.31 -10.18
N VAL A 67 21.76 7.81 -11.32
CA VAL A 67 22.43 6.52 -11.43
C VAL A 67 23.89 6.65 -11.04
N TRP A 68 24.38 5.73 -10.22
CA TRP A 68 25.78 5.79 -9.74
C TRP A 68 26.79 5.36 -10.80
N ASP A 69 26.43 4.39 -11.64
CA ASP A 69 27.28 3.90 -12.73
C ASP A 69 26.61 4.17 -14.08
N GLN A 70 27.29 4.92 -14.93
CA GLN A 70 26.80 5.29 -16.27
C GLN A 70 26.45 4.07 -17.13
N ASN A 71 27.13 2.95 -16.94
CA ASN A 71 26.88 1.72 -17.69
C ASN A 71 25.49 1.11 -17.37
N ASN A 72 24.92 1.42 -16.21
CA ASN A 72 23.62 0.92 -15.78
C ASN A 72 22.44 1.77 -16.31
N VAL A 73 22.70 2.97 -16.84
CA VAL A 73 21.67 3.87 -17.37
C VAL A 73 20.84 3.21 -18.47
N PRO A 74 21.40 2.55 -19.50
CA PRO A 74 20.61 1.90 -20.54
C PRO A 74 19.78 0.71 -20.00
N LEU A 75 20.29 0.02 -18.97
CA LEU A 75 19.61 -1.11 -18.36
C LEU A 75 18.38 -0.66 -17.58
N ILE A 76 18.51 0.44 -16.83
CA ILE A 76 17.40 1.07 -16.10
C ILE A 76 16.35 1.61 -17.07
N ASP A 77 16.77 2.32 -18.14
CA ASP A 77 15.87 2.81 -19.19
C ASP A 77 15.04 1.67 -19.80
N SER A 78 15.72 0.60 -20.20
CA SER A 78 15.06 -0.58 -20.77
C SER A 78 14.09 -1.24 -19.80
N ALA A 79 14.45 -1.36 -18.53
CA ALA A 79 13.59 -1.95 -17.49
C ALA A 79 12.35 -1.11 -17.23
N ILE A 80 12.47 0.22 -17.21
CA ILE A 80 11.35 1.15 -17.03
C ILE A 80 10.40 1.09 -18.23
N ARG A 81 10.93 1.10 -19.47
CA ARG A 81 10.10 1.02 -20.69
C ARG A 81 9.36 -0.30 -20.81
N LYS A 82 9.96 -1.40 -20.34
CA LYS A 82 9.34 -2.74 -20.32
C LYS A 82 8.32 -2.93 -19.18
N SER A 83 8.33 -2.03 -18.19
CA SER A 83 7.38 -2.10 -17.09
C SER A 83 5.99 -1.61 -17.54
N ASP A 84 4.95 -2.14 -16.90
CA ASP A 84 3.54 -1.73 -17.14
C ASP A 84 3.22 -0.31 -16.66
N LEU A 85 4.24 0.44 -16.21
CA LEU A 85 4.07 1.81 -15.72
C LEU A 85 3.79 2.81 -16.86
N GLY A 86 4.12 2.49 -18.11
CA GLY A 86 3.91 3.36 -19.27
C GLY A 86 4.61 4.72 -19.13
N LEU A 87 5.78 4.73 -18.49
CA LEU A 87 6.61 5.92 -18.32
C LEU A 87 7.63 6.00 -19.45
N ASN A 88 7.90 7.23 -19.91
CA ASN A 88 8.92 7.51 -20.92
C ASN A 88 10.14 8.17 -20.26
N PRO A 89 11.19 7.40 -19.96
CA PRO A 89 12.39 7.96 -19.36
C PRO A 89 13.13 8.89 -20.34
N GLN A 90 13.61 10.01 -19.82
CA GLN A 90 14.50 10.95 -20.52
C GLN A 90 15.89 10.87 -19.87
N ILE A 91 16.88 10.53 -20.67
CA ILE A 91 18.26 10.35 -20.18
C ILE A 91 19.04 11.65 -20.37
N ASP A 92 19.65 12.12 -19.28
CA ASP A 92 20.54 13.28 -19.25
C ASP A 92 21.85 12.87 -18.52
N GLY A 93 22.77 12.27 -19.26
CA GLY A 93 23.98 11.68 -18.69
C GLY A 93 23.70 10.52 -17.72
N GLN A 94 23.99 10.71 -16.44
CA GLN A 94 23.67 9.75 -15.36
C GLN A 94 22.32 10.03 -14.70
N LEU A 95 21.61 11.08 -15.09
CA LEU A 95 20.31 11.44 -14.58
C LEU A 95 19.23 10.92 -15.53
N ILE A 96 18.30 10.13 -14.99
CA ILE A 96 17.11 9.68 -15.71
C ILE A 96 15.93 10.46 -15.15
N ARG A 97 15.26 11.23 -16.01
CA ARG A 97 14.05 11.99 -15.67
C ARG A 97 12.83 11.21 -16.13
N LEU A 98 11.89 11.01 -15.23
CA LEU A 98 10.64 10.31 -15.49
C LEU A 98 9.48 11.28 -15.33
N PRO A 99 9.00 11.92 -16.41
CA PRO A 99 7.78 12.70 -16.36
C PRO A 99 6.59 11.77 -16.22
N ILE A 100 5.71 12.07 -15.25
CA ILE A 100 4.46 11.34 -15.05
C ILE A 100 3.35 12.06 -15.83
N PRO A 101 2.75 11.41 -16.85
CA PRO A 101 1.71 12.03 -17.64
C PRO A 101 0.43 12.23 -16.81
N ASP A 102 -0.37 13.21 -17.19
CA ASP A 102 -1.68 13.46 -16.61
C ASP A 102 -2.61 12.25 -16.77
N LEU A 103 -3.42 12.03 -15.75
CA LEU A 103 -4.48 11.05 -15.82
C LEU A 103 -5.70 11.68 -16.51
N SER A 104 -6.29 10.99 -17.49
CA SER A 104 -7.60 11.36 -18.03
C SER A 104 -8.67 11.28 -16.94
N GLU A 105 -9.78 12.02 -17.10
CA GLU A 105 -10.91 11.95 -16.15
C GLU A 105 -11.46 10.53 -16.02
N GLU A 106 -11.54 9.80 -17.12
CA GLU A 106 -11.97 8.39 -17.11
C GLU A 106 -11.05 7.55 -16.22
N ARG A 107 -9.73 7.70 -16.37
CA ARG A 107 -8.75 6.96 -15.60
C ARG A 107 -8.78 7.33 -14.12
N ARG A 108 -9.00 8.61 -13.79
CA ARG A 108 -9.21 9.05 -12.38
C ARG A 108 -10.43 8.38 -11.77
N ASN A 109 -11.53 8.28 -12.50
CA ASN A 109 -12.76 7.63 -12.05
C ASN A 109 -12.57 6.12 -11.85
N GLU A 110 -11.83 5.44 -12.73
CA GLU A 110 -11.47 4.03 -12.58
C GLU A 110 -10.64 3.81 -11.31
N ILE A 111 -9.58 4.60 -11.11
CA ILE A 111 -8.73 4.50 -9.93
C ILE A 111 -9.53 4.75 -8.64
N LYS A 112 -10.44 5.73 -8.65
CA LYS A 112 -11.35 5.98 -7.52
C LYS A 112 -12.21 4.76 -7.18
N LYS A 113 -12.77 4.08 -8.19
CA LYS A 113 -13.50 2.82 -7.98
C LYS A 113 -12.59 1.72 -7.42
N MET A 114 -11.37 1.60 -7.93
CA MET A 114 -10.38 0.64 -7.42
C MET A 114 -10.04 0.88 -5.95
N ILE A 115 -9.79 2.14 -5.55
CA ILE A 115 -9.51 2.52 -4.16
C ILE A 115 -10.65 2.11 -3.23
N LYS A 116 -11.91 2.38 -3.62
CA LYS A 116 -13.07 1.95 -2.86
C LYS A 116 -13.14 0.44 -2.71
N THR A 117 -12.91 -0.28 -3.80
CA THR A 117 -12.91 -1.75 -3.79
C THR A 117 -11.84 -2.33 -2.86
N ILE A 118 -10.63 -1.77 -2.89
CA ILE A 118 -9.52 -2.18 -2.02
C ILE A 118 -9.86 -1.85 -0.56
N GLY A 119 -10.41 -0.67 -0.27
CA GLY A 119 -10.88 -0.30 1.06
C GLY A 119 -11.94 -1.25 1.60
N GLU A 120 -12.95 -1.58 0.79
CA GLU A 120 -14.00 -2.53 1.22
C GLU A 120 -13.46 -3.95 1.45
N LYS A 121 -12.55 -4.44 0.62
CA LYS A 121 -11.87 -5.73 0.86
C LYS A 121 -11.13 -5.73 2.20
N CYS A 122 -10.42 -4.65 2.53
CA CYS A 122 -9.74 -4.52 3.81
C CYS A 122 -10.72 -4.53 4.98
N LYS A 123 -11.82 -3.76 4.91
CA LYS A 123 -12.87 -3.76 5.94
C LYS A 123 -13.50 -5.13 6.15
N ILE A 124 -13.74 -5.90 5.06
CA ILE A 124 -14.23 -7.27 5.15
C ILE A 124 -13.23 -8.15 5.90
N SER A 125 -11.94 -8.02 5.62
CA SER A 125 -10.90 -8.77 6.33
C SER A 125 -10.86 -8.42 7.82
N ILE A 126 -10.94 -7.13 8.19
CA ILE A 126 -11.02 -6.69 9.59
C ILE A 126 -12.28 -7.26 10.28
N ARG A 127 -13.44 -7.23 9.61
CA ARG A 127 -14.67 -7.82 10.16
C ARG A 127 -14.56 -9.34 10.35
N ASN A 128 -13.84 -10.04 9.48
CA ASN A 128 -13.59 -11.48 9.62
C ASN A 128 -12.69 -11.77 10.82
N ILE A 129 -11.63 -10.99 11.04
CA ILE A 129 -10.78 -11.10 12.23
C ILE A 129 -11.60 -10.87 13.52
N ARG A 130 -12.51 -9.89 13.53
CA ARG A 130 -13.44 -9.68 14.65
C ARG A 130 -14.32 -10.90 14.89
N ARG A 131 -14.89 -11.49 13.82
CA ARG A 131 -15.72 -12.70 13.94
C ARG A 131 -14.91 -13.85 14.55
N GLU A 132 -13.70 -14.09 14.04
CA GLU A 132 -12.79 -15.11 14.57
C GLU A 132 -12.51 -14.90 16.06
N ALA A 133 -12.27 -13.64 16.49
CA ALA A 133 -12.07 -13.29 17.89
C ALA A 133 -13.31 -13.60 18.75
N ASN A 134 -14.50 -13.21 18.28
CA ASN A 134 -15.74 -13.45 18.99
C ASN A 134 -16.08 -14.95 19.08
N ASP A 135 -15.81 -15.73 18.04
CA ASP A 135 -16.02 -17.17 18.05
C ASP A 135 -15.04 -17.87 19.03
N SER A 136 -13.79 -17.37 19.11
CA SER A 136 -12.83 -17.81 20.11
C SER A 136 -13.32 -17.52 21.53
N LEU A 137 -13.85 -16.30 21.79
CA LEU A 137 -14.42 -15.93 23.11
C LEU A 137 -15.59 -16.83 23.50
N LYS A 138 -16.51 -17.11 22.58
CA LYS A 138 -17.65 -18.02 22.82
C LYS A 138 -17.17 -19.44 23.18
N ASN A 139 -16.12 -19.93 22.51
CA ASN A 139 -15.56 -21.24 22.80
C ASN A 139 -14.93 -21.28 24.22
N LEU A 140 -14.19 -20.22 24.60
CA LEU A 140 -13.63 -20.11 25.95
C LEU A 140 -14.71 -20.05 27.03
N LEU A 141 -15.80 -19.33 26.78
CA LEU A 141 -16.97 -19.29 27.68
C LEU A 141 -17.62 -20.67 27.81
N LYS A 142 -17.85 -21.35 26.69
CA LYS A 142 -18.42 -22.70 26.65
C LYS A 142 -17.58 -23.70 27.44
N ASN A 143 -16.26 -23.57 27.38
CA ASN A 143 -15.31 -24.39 28.13
C ASN A 143 -15.17 -23.95 29.60
N LYS A 144 -15.88 -22.90 30.01
CA LYS A 144 -15.80 -22.29 31.34
C LYS A 144 -14.39 -21.77 31.72
N GLU A 145 -13.61 -21.39 30.71
CA GLU A 145 -12.27 -20.80 30.90
C GLU A 145 -12.32 -19.29 31.18
N ILE A 146 -13.42 -18.64 30.81
CA ILE A 146 -13.73 -17.24 31.11
C ILE A 146 -15.16 -17.10 31.61
N SER A 147 -15.44 -16.03 32.35
CA SER A 147 -16.77 -15.65 32.80
C SER A 147 -17.54 -14.87 31.73
N GLU A 148 -18.86 -14.77 31.87
CA GLU A 148 -19.71 -13.95 30.98
C GLU A 148 -19.32 -12.46 31.00
N ASP A 149 -18.89 -11.94 32.13
CA ASP A 149 -18.46 -10.55 32.27
C ASP A 149 -17.13 -10.31 31.57
N GLU A 150 -16.20 -11.27 31.63
CA GLU A 150 -14.94 -11.23 30.89
C GLU A 150 -15.17 -11.32 29.38
N GLU A 151 -16.08 -12.21 28.94
CA GLU A 151 -16.46 -12.29 27.52
C GLU A 151 -16.97 -10.93 27.01
N LYS A 152 -17.92 -10.31 27.70
CA LYS A 152 -18.46 -9.00 27.35
C LYS A 152 -17.39 -7.90 27.33
N LYS A 153 -16.47 -7.94 28.27
CA LYS A 153 -15.34 -7.00 28.33
C LYS A 153 -14.44 -7.15 27.11
N PHE A 154 -14.03 -8.36 26.78
CA PHE A 154 -13.16 -8.63 25.63
C PHE A 154 -13.87 -8.36 24.29
N GLN A 155 -15.17 -8.66 24.18
CA GLN A 155 -15.96 -8.28 22.99
C GLN A 155 -15.95 -6.76 22.75
N LYS A 156 -16.08 -5.95 23.81
CA LYS A 156 -15.97 -4.48 23.69
C LYS A 156 -14.57 -4.05 23.22
N VAL A 157 -13.51 -4.65 23.76
CA VAL A 157 -12.12 -4.34 23.34
C VAL A 157 -11.91 -4.67 21.87
N VAL A 158 -12.33 -5.86 21.42
CA VAL A 158 -12.24 -6.27 20.02
C VAL A 158 -13.08 -5.37 19.11
N GLN A 159 -14.24 -4.92 19.57
CA GLN A 159 -15.07 -3.97 18.82
C GLN A 159 -14.36 -2.62 18.70
N THR A 160 -13.76 -2.11 19.77
CA THR A 160 -12.98 -0.85 19.73
C THR A 160 -11.84 -0.93 18.71
N TYR A 161 -11.05 -2.01 18.74
CA TYR A 161 -9.99 -2.22 17.75
C TYR A 161 -10.52 -2.26 16.31
N THR A 162 -11.68 -2.91 16.12
CA THR A 162 -12.33 -2.98 14.80
C THR A 162 -12.72 -1.59 14.31
N ASP A 163 -13.37 -0.79 15.16
CA ASP A 163 -13.85 0.54 14.80
C ASP A 163 -12.70 1.50 14.50
N GLU A 164 -11.63 1.45 15.30
CA GLU A 164 -10.42 2.23 15.06
C GLU A 164 -9.78 1.91 13.70
N HIS A 165 -9.67 0.62 13.35
CA HIS A 165 -9.09 0.22 12.07
C HIS A 165 -9.99 0.59 10.89
N ILE A 166 -11.32 0.45 11.02
CA ILE A 166 -12.28 0.87 9.98
C ILE A 166 -12.16 2.37 9.75
N ASN A 167 -12.11 3.18 10.80
CA ASN A 167 -11.95 4.63 10.69
C ASN A 167 -10.62 4.99 9.99
N LYS A 168 -9.51 4.35 10.37
CA LYS A 168 -8.20 4.54 9.69
C LYS A 168 -8.26 4.19 8.20
N ILE A 169 -8.99 3.13 7.82
CA ILE A 169 -9.19 2.74 6.43
C ILE A 169 -9.99 3.82 5.68
N ASP A 170 -11.10 4.29 6.26
CA ASP A 170 -11.96 5.31 5.64
C ASP A 170 -11.21 6.63 5.46
N ASP A 171 -10.43 7.05 6.43
CA ASP A 171 -9.58 8.25 6.34
C ASP A 171 -8.53 8.12 5.22
N LYS A 172 -7.88 6.97 5.12
CA LYS A 172 -6.90 6.70 4.06
C LYS A 172 -7.54 6.69 2.67
N VAL A 173 -8.69 6.04 2.53
CA VAL A 173 -9.47 6.02 1.28
C VAL A 173 -9.86 7.45 0.88
N SER A 174 -10.44 8.22 1.79
CA SER A 174 -10.87 9.60 1.54
C SER A 174 -9.70 10.51 1.16
N THR A 175 -8.58 10.39 1.87
CA THR A 175 -7.36 11.16 1.57
C THR A 175 -6.85 10.82 0.17
N LYS A 176 -6.80 9.53 -0.17
CA LYS A 176 -6.32 9.09 -1.48
C LYS A 176 -7.26 9.49 -2.63
N GLU A 177 -8.58 9.47 -2.41
CA GLU A 177 -9.55 9.99 -3.37
C GLU A 177 -9.35 11.49 -3.64
N LYS A 178 -9.13 12.28 -2.59
CA LYS A 178 -8.86 13.71 -2.71
C LYS A 178 -7.56 13.99 -3.48
N GLU A 179 -6.50 13.23 -3.21
CA GLU A 179 -5.23 13.34 -3.93
C GLU A 179 -5.40 13.17 -5.45
N ILE A 180 -6.25 12.23 -5.88
CA ILE A 180 -6.49 11.97 -7.32
C ILE A 180 -7.29 13.07 -7.96
N MET A 181 -8.20 13.70 -7.23
CA MET A 181 -9.08 14.74 -7.78
C MET A 181 -8.44 16.13 -7.81
N THR A 182 -7.38 16.35 -7.01
CA THR A 182 -6.71 17.68 -6.89
C THR A 182 -5.53 17.89 -7.84
N ILE A 183 -5.23 16.92 -8.70
CA ILE A 183 -4.10 16.98 -9.65
C ILE A 183 -4.57 17.37 -11.04
#